data_9717e5ccdde2e875bcc77a99499e040d
#
_entry.id   9717e5ccdde2e875bcc77a99499e040d
#
_cell.length_a   1.000
_cell.length_b   1.000
_cell.length_c   1.000
_cell.angle_alpha   90.00
_cell.angle_beta   90.00
_cell.angle_gamma   90.00
#
_symmetry.space_group_name_H-M   'P 1'
#
loop_
_entity.id
_entity.type
_entity.pdbx_description
1 polymer ?
#
loop_
_entity_poly.entity_id
_entity_poly.type
_entity_poly.pdbx_seq_one_letter_code
_entity_poly.pdbx_strand_id
1 'polypeptide(L)'
;MRIGAPAASCVAPLVFGLADEAGIALDRAAPCELLQHLQQGTLDAALLAPTDALRVDRARIVPGIGIVFPGTAETEAILSRVPLAHIERVAIDETGGGMNDWARVLLAECFGARPGISDVSRADARIVTGLAIEANDPAFPARHDLGALWNERTGLPFVAMVWAARFGAPIPEMRRVLSMAAQRGLAETTDVPRPVSYRMGGEAMDGLRRYLDMAGRCGFLPEGGALRFC
;
A
#
# COMPACT_ATOMS: atom_id res chain seq x y z
N MET A 1 -16.30 -16.24 5.54
CA MET A 1 -15.21 -15.29 5.75
C MET A 1 -15.36 -14.15 4.75
N ARG A 2 -15.27 -12.89 5.19
CA ARG A 2 -15.41 -11.70 4.33
C ARG A 2 -14.05 -11.05 4.16
N ILE A 3 -13.58 -10.96 2.92
CA ILE A 3 -12.24 -10.48 2.55
C ILE A 3 -12.37 -9.28 1.64
N GLY A 4 -11.64 -8.21 1.93
CA GLY A 4 -11.62 -6.99 1.13
C GLY A 4 -10.29 -6.79 0.39
N ALA A 5 -10.35 -6.31 -0.85
CA ALA A 5 -9.15 -5.99 -1.63
C ALA A 5 -9.40 -4.89 -2.67
N PRO A 6 -8.42 -4.00 -2.94
CA PRO A 6 -8.56 -2.98 -3.97
C PRO A 6 -8.71 -3.56 -5.37
N ALA A 7 -9.38 -2.80 -6.26
CA ALA A 7 -9.59 -3.20 -7.65
C ALA A 7 -8.39 -2.79 -8.56
N ALA A 8 -7.16 -3.08 -8.13
CA ALA A 8 -5.95 -2.81 -8.91
C ALA A 8 -5.47 -4.09 -9.63
N SER A 9 -4.83 -3.94 -10.80
CA SER A 9 -4.32 -5.07 -11.58
C SER A 9 -3.26 -5.87 -10.83
N CYS A 10 -2.37 -5.23 -10.08
CA CYS A 10 -1.40 -5.90 -9.23
C CYS A 10 -2.02 -6.71 -8.08
N VAL A 11 -3.30 -6.49 -7.75
CA VAL A 11 -4.03 -7.23 -6.72
C VAL A 11 -4.67 -8.52 -7.28
N ALA A 12 -4.93 -8.56 -8.58
CA ALA A 12 -5.66 -9.67 -9.22
C ALA A 12 -5.12 -11.06 -8.87
N PRO A 13 -3.80 -11.32 -8.88
CA PRO A 13 -3.28 -12.64 -8.49
C PRO A 13 -3.57 -13.02 -7.04
N LEU A 14 -3.61 -12.05 -6.13
CA LEU A 14 -3.80 -12.32 -4.70
C LEU A 14 -5.25 -12.72 -4.34
N VAL A 15 -6.19 -12.41 -5.22
CA VAL A 15 -7.62 -12.66 -5.00
C VAL A 15 -8.24 -13.65 -6.00
N PHE A 16 -7.40 -14.28 -6.82
CA PHE A 16 -7.83 -15.17 -7.89
C PHE A 16 -8.66 -16.35 -7.33
N GLY A 17 -9.88 -16.50 -7.87
CA GLY A 17 -10.80 -17.56 -7.47
C GLY A 17 -11.42 -17.42 -6.06
N LEU A 18 -11.12 -16.34 -5.31
CA LEU A 18 -11.70 -16.17 -3.97
C LEU A 18 -13.22 -15.96 -3.99
N ALA A 19 -13.74 -15.32 -5.04
CA ALA A 19 -15.18 -15.10 -5.17
C ALA A 19 -15.96 -16.40 -5.41
N ASP A 20 -15.31 -17.44 -5.96
CA ASP A 20 -15.89 -18.73 -6.28
C ASP A 20 -15.71 -19.76 -5.14
N GLU A 21 -14.93 -19.40 -4.11
CA GLU A 21 -14.65 -20.30 -2.99
C GLU A 21 -15.79 -20.31 -1.99
N ALA A 22 -16.30 -21.50 -1.67
CA ALA A 22 -17.42 -21.66 -0.74
C ALA A 22 -17.12 -21.06 0.63
N GLY A 23 -18.04 -20.25 1.15
CA GLY A 23 -17.91 -19.60 2.45
C GLY A 23 -17.03 -18.36 2.45
N ILE A 24 -16.58 -17.87 1.28
CA ILE A 24 -15.85 -16.62 1.12
C ILE A 24 -16.72 -15.59 0.39
N ALA A 25 -16.75 -14.38 0.91
CA ALA A 25 -17.27 -13.20 0.23
C ALA A 25 -16.13 -12.22 -0.02
N LEU A 26 -15.87 -11.91 -1.28
CA LEU A 26 -14.85 -10.95 -1.70
C LEU A 26 -15.50 -9.59 -1.96
N ASP A 27 -15.05 -8.57 -1.20
CA ASP A 27 -15.43 -7.17 -1.36
C ASP A 27 -14.33 -6.42 -2.14
N ARG A 28 -14.72 -5.69 -3.19
CA ARG A 28 -13.80 -4.89 -4.04
C ARG A 28 -14.17 -3.42 -3.88
N ALA A 29 -13.32 -2.68 -3.15
CA ALA A 29 -13.58 -1.29 -2.80
C ALA A 29 -12.28 -0.46 -2.77
N ALA A 30 -12.40 0.85 -2.61
CA ALA A 30 -11.24 1.72 -2.43
C ALA A 30 -10.52 1.43 -1.10
N PRO A 31 -9.19 1.64 -0.99
CA PRO A 31 -8.43 1.40 0.24
C PRO A 31 -9.02 2.06 1.49
N CYS A 32 -9.51 3.30 1.38
CA CYS A 32 -10.15 4.01 2.50
C CYS A 32 -11.45 3.33 2.97
N GLU A 33 -12.26 2.81 2.06
CA GLU A 33 -13.50 2.09 2.37
C GLU A 33 -13.19 0.73 3.00
N LEU A 34 -12.18 0.01 2.48
CA LEU A 34 -11.73 -1.26 3.03
C LEU A 34 -11.21 -1.11 4.46
N LEU A 35 -10.49 -0.01 4.74
CA LEU A 35 -10.05 0.31 6.09
C LEU A 35 -11.25 0.50 7.03
N GLN A 36 -12.24 1.29 6.62
CA GLN A 36 -13.47 1.51 7.40
C GLN A 36 -14.24 0.21 7.65
N HIS A 37 -14.42 -0.63 6.62
CA HIS A 37 -15.10 -1.91 6.73
C HIS A 37 -14.38 -2.86 7.70
N LEU A 38 -13.03 -2.87 7.68
CA LEU A 38 -12.26 -3.70 8.60
C LEU A 38 -12.33 -3.18 10.04
N GLN A 39 -12.30 -1.84 10.25
CA GLN A 39 -12.47 -1.22 11.56
C GLN A 39 -13.86 -1.47 12.16
N GLN A 40 -14.90 -1.46 11.33
CA GLN A 40 -16.28 -1.76 11.72
C GLN A 40 -16.55 -3.25 11.94
N GLY A 41 -15.58 -4.13 11.61
CA GLY A 41 -15.72 -5.57 11.71
C GLY A 41 -16.65 -6.20 10.67
N THR A 42 -17.01 -5.48 9.61
CA THR A 42 -17.78 -5.99 8.47
C THR A 42 -16.93 -6.83 7.52
N LEU A 43 -15.59 -6.70 7.59
CA LEU A 43 -14.62 -7.59 6.97
C LEU A 43 -13.84 -8.36 8.04
N ASP A 44 -13.42 -9.58 7.68
CA ASP A 44 -12.51 -10.39 8.50
C ASP A 44 -11.04 -10.06 8.21
N ALA A 45 -10.75 -9.72 6.93
CA ALA A 45 -9.45 -9.23 6.50
C ALA A 45 -9.57 -8.27 5.32
N ALA A 46 -8.56 -7.40 5.15
CA ALA A 46 -8.43 -6.54 3.99
C ALA A 46 -6.97 -6.40 3.56
N LEU A 47 -6.74 -6.23 2.25
CA LEU A 47 -5.45 -5.90 1.70
C LEU A 47 -5.27 -4.38 1.78
N LEU A 48 -4.41 -3.91 2.67
CA LEU A 48 -4.23 -2.50 3.04
C LEU A 48 -2.76 -2.09 2.99
N ALA A 49 -2.50 -0.79 2.85
CA ALA A 49 -1.18 -0.24 3.12
C ALA A 49 -0.77 -0.49 4.59
N PRO A 50 0.53 -0.66 4.89
CA PRO A 50 0.98 -0.96 6.24
C PRO A 50 0.56 0.06 7.31
N THR A 51 0.54 1.36 6.99
CA THR A 51 0.07 2.41 7.90
C THR A 51 -1.43 2.31 8.18
N ASP A 52 -2.24 1.95 7.17
CA ASP A 52 -3.67 1.72 7.35
C ASP A 52 -3.93 0.48 8.20
N ALA A 53 -3.17 -0.60 8.00
CA ALA A 53 -3.28 -1.80 8.83
C ALA A 53 -3.05 -1.51 10.31
N LEU A 54 -2.14 -0.57 10.65
CA LEU A 54 -1.88 -0.14 12.03
C LEU A 54 -2.97 0.75 12.64
N ARG A 55 -3.86 1.32 11.82
CA ARG A 55 -5.03 2.08 12.28
C ARG A 55 -6.20 1.19 12.68
N VAL A 56 -6.12 -0.11 12.43
CA VAL A 56 -7.13 -1.10 12.85
C VAL A 56 -6.75 -1.66 14.23
N ASP A 57 -7.63 -1.51 15.20
CA ASP A 57 -7.35 -1.96 16.57
C ASP A 57 -6.99 -3.45 16.62
N ARG A 58 -5.83 -3.74 17.21
CA ARG A 58 -5.32 -5.11 17.42
C ARG A 58 -5.28 -5.96 16.15
N ALA A 59 -5.17 -5.34 14.97
CA ALA A 59 -5.02 -6.08 13.72
C ALA A 59 -3.79 -6.98 13.73
N ARG A 60 -3.88 -8.07 13.01
CA ARG A 60 -2.77 -9.02 12.78
C ARG A 60 -2.46 -9.08 11.30
N ILE A 61 -1.18 -9.14 10.97
CA ILE A 61 -0.74 -9.29 9.58
C ILE A 61 -0.62 -10.77 9.25
N VAL A 62 -1.25 -11.18 8.16
CA VAL A 62 -1.06 -12.51 7.58
C VAL A 62 0.32 -12.56 6.94
N PRO A 63 1.23 -13.41 7.43
CA PRO A 63 2.62 -13.38 7.00
C PRO A 63 2.83 -14.00 5.61
N GLY A 64 3.89 -13.58 4.95
CA GLY A 64 4.43 -14.21 3.75
C GLY A 64 3.84 -13.73 2.43
N ILE A 65 2.68 -13.06 2.44
CA ILE A 65 1.96 -12.64 1.24
C ILE A 65 1.58 -11.16 1.33
N GLY A 66 1.89 -10.41 0.29
CA GLY A 66 1.56 -8.99 0.18
C GLY A 66 1.90 -8.47 -1.20
N ILE A 67 1.90 -7.16 -1.38
CA ILE A 67 2.40 -6.50 -2.59
C ILE A 67 3.71 -5.81 -2.24
N VAL A 68 4.76 -6.17 -2.97
CA VAL A 68 6.12 -5.70 -2.75
C VAL A 68 6.66 -5.13 -4.05
N PHE A 69 7.19 -3.92 -4.02
CA PHE A 69 7.94 -3.31 -5.10
C PHE A 69 9.43 -3.50 -4.85
N PRO A 70 10.14 -4.33 -5.63
CA PRO A 70 11.56 -4.59 -5.41
C PRO A 70 12.46 -3.43 -5.88
N GLY A 71 11.94 -2.55 -6.72
CA GLY A 71 12.64 -1.38 -7.27
C GLY A 71 11.64 -0.28 -7.61
N THR A 72 11.17 -0.21 -8.86
CA THR A 72 10.14 0.74 -9.31
C THR A 72 8.75 0.28 -8.89
N ALA A 73 7.83 1.23 -8.72
CA ALA A 73 6.41 0.95 -8.44
C ALA A 73 5.53 1.14 -9.68
N GLU A 74 6.00 1.91 -10.67
CA GLU A 74 5.35 2.27 -11.95
C GLU A 74 3.97 2.94 -11.82
N THR A 75 3.16 2.50 -10.87
CA THR A 75 1.79 2.97 -10.62
C THR A 75 1.68 3.98 -9.48
N GLU A 76 2.77 4.22 -8.76
CA GLU A 76 2.80 5.07 -7.56
C GLU A 76 3.85 6.17 -7.76
N ALA A 77 3.44 7.43 -7.79
CA ALA A 77 4.38 8.52 -8.06
C ALA A 77 4.01 9.83 -7.36
N ILE A 78 5.01 10.70 -7.24
CA ILE A 78 4.83 12.13 -7.00
C ILE A 78 5.04 12.84 -8.34
N LEU A 79 4.03 13.59 -8.76
CA LEU A 79 4.14 14.50 -9.88
C LEU A 79 4.40 15.91 -9.32
N SER A 80 5.42 16.63 -9.79
CA SER A 80 5.80 17.92 -9.21
C SER A 80 6.14 18.98 -10.25
N ARG A 81 5.97 20.23 -9.85
CA ARG A 81 6.40 21.42 -10.60
C ARG A 81 7.63 22.10 -10.02
N VAL A 82 8.09 21.62 -8.87
CA VAL A 82 9.29 22.09 -8.15
C VAL A 82 10.15 20.89 -7.74
N PRO A 83 11.44 21.09 -7.41
CA PRO A 83 12.27 20.03 -6.81
C PRO A 83 11.64 19.46 -5.55
N LEU A 84 11.80 18.15 -5.29
CA LEU A 84 11.17 17.46 -4.16
C LEU A 84 11.44 18.12 -2.79
N ALA A 85 12.65 18.66 -2.59
CA ALA A 85 13.02 19.37 -1.35
C ALA A 85 12.29 20.71 -1.16
N HIS A 86 11.67 21.27 -2.20
CA HIS A 86 11.01 22.56 -2.18
C HIS A 86 9.48 22.46 -2.24
N ILE A 87 8.93 21.26 -2.08
CA ILE A 87 7.47 21.06 -2.04
C ILE A 87 6.95 21.56 -0.70
N GLU A 88 6.14 22.61 -0.71
CA GLU A 88 5.47 23.17 0.46
C GLU A 88 4.01 22.72 0.57
N ARG A 89 3.38 22.41 -0.58
CA ARG A 89 1.97 21.96 -0.65
C ARG A 89 1.84 20.76 -1.58
N VAL A 90 1.11 19.77 -1.13
CA VAL A 90 0.86 18.54 -1.89
C VAL A 90 -0.64 18.23 -1.96
N ALA A 91 -1.10 17.90 -3.16
CA ALA A 91 -2.42 17.31 -3.35
C ALA A 91 -2.31 15.79 -3.18
N ILE A 92 -3.17 15.23 -2.33
CA ILE A 92 -3.24 13.78 -2.10
C ILE A 92 -4.26 13.13 -3.01
N ASP A 93 -4.11 11.83 -3.25
CA ASP A 93 -5.15 10.99 -3.83
C ASP A 93 -6.15 10.61 -2.73
N GLU A 94 -7.40 11.10 -2.81
CA GLU A 94 -8.42 10.87 -1.78
C GLU A 94 -8.72 9.38 -1.57
N THR A 95 -8.51 8.55 -2.59
CA THR A 95 -8.75 7.11 -2.55
C THR A 95 -7.51 6.30 -2.15
N GLY A 96 -6.34 6.91 -2.19
CA GLY A 96 -5.04 6.26 -2.06
C GLY A 96 -4.70 5.75 -0.64
N GLY A 97 -5.46 6.17 0.39
CA GLY A 97 -5.22 5.71 1.76
C GLY A 97 -3.77 5.89 2.20
N GLY A 98 -3.20 4.89 2.86
CA GLY A 98 -1.82 4.88 3.37
C GLY A 98 -0.73 4.95 2.30
N MET A 99 -1.06 4.85 1.00
CA MET A 99 -0.10 5.11 -0.08
C MET A 99 0.29 6.60 -0.13
N ASN A 100 -0.62 7.50 0.25
CA ASN A 100 -0.28 8.91 0.45
C ASN A 100 0.75 9.11 1.58
N ASP A 101 0.67 8.28 2.63
CA ASP A 101 1.63 8.33 3.73
C ASP A 101 3.03 7.93 3.24
N TRP A 102 3.14 6.93 2.34
CA TRP A 102 4.42 6.55 1.76
C TRP A 102 5.11 7.72 1.05
N ALA A 103 4.39 8.40 0.16
CA ALA A 103 4.92 9.58 -0.54
C ALA A 103 5.36 10.69 0.43
N ARG A 104 4.52 10.98 1.45
CA ARG A 104 4.81 12.02 2.44
C ARG A 104 5.97 11.65 3.37
N VAL A 105 6.11 10.38 3.73
CA VAL A 105 7.27 9.86 4.49
C VAL A 105 8.55 10.04 3.68
N LEU A 106 8.54 9.68 2.39
CA LEU A 106 9.70 9.87 1.52
C LEU A 106 10.08 11.36 1.42
N LEU A 107 9.10 12.25 1.21
CA LEU A 107 9.34 13.69 1.18
C LEU A 107 10.00 14.18 2.47
N ALA A 108 9.47 13.78 3.62
CA ALA A 108 9.97 14.21 4.92
C ALA A 108 11.37 13.66 5.24
N GLU A 109 11.56 12.35 5.12
CA GLU A 109 12.76 11.67 5.61
C GLU A 109 13.93 11.72 4.60
N CYS A 110 13.63 11.78 3.29
CA CYS A 110 14.66 11.76 2.26
C CYS A 110 14.97 13.11 1.65
N PHE A 111 14.03 14.05 1.71
CA PHE A 111 14.16 15.38 1.08
C PHE A 111 13.98 16.55 2.06
N GLY A 112 13.63 16.27 3.32
CA GLY A 112 13.40 17.30 4.34
C GLY A 112 12.11 18.12 4.13
N ALA A 113 11.26 17.75 3.15
CA ALA A 113 10.03 18.46 2.83
C ALA A 113 8.85 17.91 3.63
N ARG A 114 8.15 18.77 4.37
CA ARG A 114 6.93 18.41 5.13
C ARG A 114 5.75 19.24 4.63
N PRO A 115 5.24 18.91 3.40
CA PRO A 115 4.22 19.72 2.78
C PRO A 115 2.88 19.67 3.51
N GLY A 116 2.19 20.80 3.53
CA GLY A 116 0.78 20.86 3.86
C GLY A 116 -0.09 20.27 2.75
N ILE A 117 -1.24 19.69 3.10
CA ILE A 117 -2.21 19.21 2.13
C ILE A 117 -2.97 20.40 1.54
N SER A 118 -3.17 20.39 0.23
CA SER A 118 -3.92 21.43 -0.49
C SER A 118 -4.65 20.86 -1.71
N ASP A 119 -5.54 21.69 -2.27
CA ASP A 119 -6.14 21.39 -3.57
C ASP A 119 -5.09 21.37 -4.68
N VAL A 120 -5.33 20.60 -5.73
CA VAL A 120 -4.44 20.45 -6.90
C VAL A 120 -4.06 21.81 -7.51
N SER A 121 -4.98 22.77 -7.55
CA SER A 121 -4.74 24.09 -8.13
C SER A 121 -3.67 24.91 -7.40
N ARG A 122 -3.46 24.66 -6.11
CA ARG A 122 -2.50 25.36 -5.24
C ARG A 122 -1.28 24.51 -4.88
N ALA A 123 -1.27 23.23 -5.28
CA ALA A 123 -0.24 22.28 -4.92
C ALA A 123 1.04 22.51 -5.74
N ASP A 124 2.19 22.27 -5.13
CA ASP A 124 3.50 22.21 -5.78
C ASP A 124 3.75 20.82 -6.37
N ALA A 125 3.04 19.82 -5.81
CA ALA A 125 3.07 18.44 -6.27
C ALA A 125 1.73 17.76 -6.03
N ARG A 126 1.48 16.65 -6.73
CA ARG A 126 0.36 15.73 -6.46
C ARG A 126 0.86 14.30 -6.31
N ILE A 127 0.27 13.57 -5.39
CA ILE A 127 0.47 12.13 -5.24
C ILE A 127 -0.54 11.43 -6.14
N VAL A 128 -0.09 10.45 -6.89
CA VAL A 128 -0.92 9.60 -7.73
C VAL A 128 -0.69 8.15 -7.37
N THR A 129 -1.79 7.39 -7.24
CA THR A 129 -1.77 5.98 -6.86
C THR A 129 -2.59 5.15 -7.84
N GLY A 130 -2.15 3.92 -8.14
CA GLY A 130 -2.85 3.02 -9.05
C GLY A 130 -2.61 3.31 -10.53
N LEU A 131 -3.43 2.73 -11.40
CA LEU A 131 -3.25 2.71 -12.85
C LEU A 131 -3.49 4.05 -13.57
N ALA A 132 -3.98 5.07 -12.88
CA ALA A 132 -4.40 6.35 -13.48
C ALA A 132 -3.26 7.34 -13.69
N ILE A 133 -2.01 6.88 -13.78
CA ILE A 133 -0.90 7.79 -14.11
C ILE A 133 -0.95 8.06 -15.61
N GLU A 134 -1.67 9.09 -16.00
CA GLU A 134 -1.46 9.71 -17.30
C GLU A 134 0.01 10.11 -17.40
N ALA A 135 0.69 9.61 -18.42
CA ALA A 135 2.14 9.66 -18.53
C ALA A 135 2.71 11.09 -18.50
N ASN A 136 1.90 12.12 -18.77
CA ASN A 136 2.30 13.52 -18.78
C ASN A 136 1.17 14.42 -18.28
N ASP A 137 1.34 14.99 -17.10
CA ASP A 137 0.54 16.10 -16.61
C ASP A 137 1.32 17.42 -16.85
N PRO A 138 0.92 18.28 -17.82
CA PRO A 138 1.64 19.52 -18.12
C PRO A 138 1.74 20.45 -16.90
N ALA A 139 0.82 20.35 -15.96
CA ALA A 139 0.83 21.15 -14.72
C ALA A 139 1.88 20.67 -13.72
N PHE A 140 2.30 19.40 -13.84
CA PHE A 140 3.31 18.76 -12.96
C PHE A 140 4.30 17.96 -13.81
N PRO A 141 5.25 18.64 -14.51
CA PRO A 141 6.06 18.02 -15.55
C PRO A 141 7.09 17.00 -15.06
N ALA A 142 7.46 17.04 -13.77
CA ALA A 142 8.42 16.09 -13.21
C ALA A 142 7.66 14.93 -12.55
N ARG A 143 8.03 13.68 -12.94
CA ARG A 143 7.49 12.45 -12.38
C ARG A 143 8.56 11.74 -11.56
N HIS A 144 8.22 11.41 -10.33
CA HIS A 144 9.09 10.69 -9.40
C HIS A 144 8.40 9.41 -8.95
N ASP A 145 8.89 8.26 -9.42
CA ASP A 145 8.39 6.95 -9.03
C ASP A 145 8.73 6.67 -7.57
N LEU A 146 7.73 6.32 -6.76
CA LEU A 146 7.92 6.12 -5.31
C LEU A 146 8.79 4.90 -4.99
N GLY A 147 8.67 3.83 -5.78
CA GLY A 147 9.50 2.64 -5.60
C GLY A 147 10.96 2.92 -5.92
N ALA A 148 11.22 3.63 -7.01
CA ALA A 148 12.58 4.03 -7.39
C ALA A 148 13.21 4.93 -6.33
N LEU A 149 12.48 5.96 -5.84
CA LEU A 149 12.95 6.82 -4.77
C LEU A 149 13.24 6.05 -3.48
N TRP A 150 12.37 5.12 -3.11
CA TRP A 150 12.55 4.28 -1.94
C TRP A 150 13.80 3.40 -2.07
N ASN A 151 13.92 2.70 -3.19
CA ASN A 151 15.05 1.80 -3.43
C ASN A 151 16.40 2.55 -3.49
N GLU A 152 16.44 3.70 -4.17
CA GLU A 152 17.64 4.56 -4.22
C GLU A 152 18.10 4.99 -2.83
N ARG A 153 17.15 5.30 -1.92
CA ARG A 153 17.45 5.83 -0.59
C ARG A 153 17.71 4.76 0.47
N THR A 154 17.18 3.57 0.30
CA THR A 154 17.24 2.52 1.34
C THR A 154 17.96 1.24 0.89
N GLY A 155 18.06 0.99 -0.41
CA GLY A 155 18.53 -0.27 -0.99
C GLY A 155 17.57 -1.44 -0.76
N LEU A 156 16.36 -1.20 -0.23
CA LEU A 156 15.42 -2.24 0.19
C LEU A 156 14.16 -2.25 -0.69
N PRO A 157 13.48 -3.41 -0.83
CA PRO A 157 12.15 -3.47 -1.40
C PRO A 157 11.13 -2.71 -0.53
N PHE A 158 10.07 -2.18 -1.16
CA PHE A 158 8.97 -1.54 -0.45
C PHE A 158 7.76 -2.46 -0.36
N VAL A 159 7.26 -2.70 0.84
CA VAL A 159 6.00 -3.42 1.06
C VAL A 159 4.84 -2.44 0.96
N ALA A 160 4.17 -2.47 -0.18
CA ALA A 160 3.07 -1.57 -0.48
C ALA A 160 1.76 -1.96 0.20
N MET A 161 1.43 -3.27 0.22
CA MET A 161 0.21 -3.77 0.84
C MET A 161 0.45 -5.06 1.60
N VAL A 162 -0.27 -5.21 2.71
CA VAL A 162 -0.28 -6.37 3.59
C VAL A 162 -1.72 -6.84 3.82
N TRP A 163 -1.91 -8.13 4.01
CA TRP A 163 -3.19 -8.64 4.48
C TRP A 163 -3.35 -8.37 5.98
N ALA A 164 -4.19 -7.43 6.34
CA ALA A 164 -4.56 -7.12 7.71
C ALA A 164 -5.85 -7.86 8.09
N ALA A 165 -5.80 -8.63 9.17
CA ALA A 165 -6.93 -9.35 9.72
C ALA A 165 -7.39 -8.69 11.02
N ARG A 166 -8.70 -8.56 11.23
CA ARG A 166 -9.26 -8.04 12.49
C ARG A 166 -8.94 -8.98 13.66
N PHE A 167 -9.00 -8.46 14.85
CA PHE A 167 -8.90 -9.29 16.05
C PHE A 167 -9.98 -10.39 16.08
N GLY A 168 -9.58 -11.61 16.40
CA GLY A 168 -10.45 -12.77 16.45
C GLY A 168 -10.72 -13.47 15.10
N ALA A 169 -10.19 -12.97 13.99
CA ALA A 169 -10.30 -13.65 12.71
C ALA A 169 -9.54 -15.02 12.71
N PRO A 170 -10.01 -16.01 11.93
CA PRO A 170 -9.41 -17.36 11.88
C PRO A 170 -8.13 -17.34 11.00
N ILE A 171 -7.04 -16.83 11.56
CA ILE A 171 -5.77 -16.59 10.83
C ILE A 171 -5.21 -17.84 10.12
N PRO A 172 -5.17 -19.05 10.71
CA PRO A 172 -4.63 -20.22 10.00
C PRO A 172 -5.41 -20.57 8.74
N GLU A 173 -6.74 -20.52 8.81
CA GLU A 173 -7.60 -20.78 7.67
C GLU A 173 -7.45 -19.67 6.61
N MET A 174 -7.47 -18.41 7.05
CA MET A 174 -7.28 -17.25 6.19
C MET A 174 -5.95 -17.32 5.43
N ARG A 175 -4.84 -17.63 6.13
CA ARG A 175 -3.53 -17.81 5.52
C ARG A 175 -3.55 -18.90 4.44
N ARG A 176 -4.18 -20.04 4.73
CA ARG A 176 -4.31 -21.13 3.77
C ARG A 176 -5.05 -20.68 2.51
N VAL A 177 -6.20 -20.05 2.68
CA VAL A 177 -7.05 -19.59 1.57
C VAL A 177 -6.34 -18.54 0.72
N LEU A 178 -5.76 -17.52 1.35
CA LEU A 178 -5.03 -16.45 0.65
C LEU A 178 -3.77 -16.98 -0.07
N SER A 179 -3.06 -17.93 0.54
CA SER A 179 -1.89 -18.58 -0.09
C SER A 179 -2.29 -19.38 -1.34
N MET A 180 -3.40 -20.12 -1.26
CA MET A 180 -3.90 -20.89 -2.40
C MET A 180 -4.37 -19.97 -3.53
N ALA A 181 -5.08 -18.89 -3.22
CA ALA A 181 -5.52 -17.91 -4.20
C ALA A 181 -4.31 -17.26 -4.90
N ALA A 182 -3.32 -16.79 -4.14
CA ALA A 182 -2.10 -16.21 -4.68
C ALA A 182 -1.32 -17.21 -5.56
N GLN A 183 -1.20 -18.47 -5.15
CA GLN A 183 -0.50 -19.49 -5.92
C GLN A 183 -1.19 -19.77 -7.27
N ARG A 184 -2.52 -19.92 -7.27
CA ARG A 184 -3.32 -20.09 -8.49
C ARG A 184 -3.23 -18.84 -9.37
N GLY A 185 -3.42 -17.66 -8.78
CA GLY A 185 -3.42 -16.41 -9.52
C GLY A 185 -2.07 -16.10 -10.18
N LEU A 186 -0.96 -16.42 -9.54
CA LEU A 186 0.37 -16.26 -10.13
C LEU A 186 0.63 -17.22 -11.29
N ALA A 187 -0.03 -18.38 -11.32
CA ALA A 187 0.07 -19.32 -12.43
C ALA A 187 -0.79 -18.90 -13.64
N GLU A 188 -1.93 -18.27 -13.38
CA GLU A 188 -2.97 -17.98 -14.40
C GLU A 188 -2.93 -16.53 -14.91
N THR A 189 -2.45 -15.56 -14.09
CA THR A 189 -2.44 -14.15 -14.47
C THR A 189 -1.16 -13.79 -15.22
N THR A 190 -1.29 -13.47 -16.50
CA THR A 190 -0.16 -13.11 -17.38
C THR A 190 0.08 -11.60 -17.48
N ASP A 191 -0.93 -10.80 -17.16
CA ASP A 191 -0.90 -9.33 -17.30
C ASP A 191 -0.77 -8.64 -15.92
N VAL A 192 0.34 -8.91 -15.24
CA VAL A 192 0.68 -8.24 -13.98
C VAL A 192 1.71 -7.18 -14.28
N PRO A 193 1.50 -5.92 -13.83
CA PRO A 193 2.52 -4.88 -13.92
C PRO A 193 3.82 -5.37 -13.29
N ARG A 194 4.93 -5.23 -14.00
CA ARG A 194 6.27 -5.56 -13.48
C ARG A 194 7.03 -4.28 -13.18
N PRO A 195 7.85 -4.25 -12.13
CA PRO A 195 8.22 -5.35 -11.23
C PRO A 195 7.37 -5.37 -9.95
N VAL A 196 6.58 -6.41 -9.75
CA VAL A 196 5.85 -6.66 -8.50
C VAL A 196 6.21 -8.03 -7.96
N SER A 197 6.49 -8.13 -6.68
CA SER A 197 6.62 -9.39 -5.94
C SER A 197 5.47 -9.55 -4.96
N TYR A 198 4.99 -10.77 -4.80
CA TYR A 198 3.92 -11.08 -3.85
C TYR A 198 4.43 -11.79 -2.59
N ARG A 199 5.73 -11.99 -2.51
CA ARG A 199 6.39 -12.67 -1.39
C ARG A 199 7.02 -11.67 -0.44
N MET A 200 6.57 -11.67 0.81
CA MET A 200 7.16 -10.89 1.89
C MET A 200 8.29 -11.72 2.56
N GLY A 201 9.46 -11.77 1.91
CA GLY A 201 10.68 -12.41 2.43
C GLY A 201 11.51 -11.48 3.32
N GLY A 202 12.74 -11.90 3.67
CA GLY A 202 13.61 -11.19 4.61
C GLY A 202 13.84 -9.72 4.28
N GLU A 203 14.34 -9.40 3.07
CA GLU A 203 14.60 -8.01 2.65
C GLU A 203 13.32 -7.16 2.60
N ALA A 204 12.18 -7.73 2.15
CA ALA A 204 10.89 -7.03 2.16
C ALA A 204 10.45 -6.71 3.60
N MET A 205 10.70 -7.63 4.54
CA MET A 205 10.43 -7.38 5.96
C MET A 205 11.35 -6.32 6.56
N ASP A 206 12.60 -6.24 6.13
CA ASP A 206 13.51 -5.17 6.54
C ASP A 206 13.08 -3.82 5.96
N GLY A 207 12.63 -3.79 4.70
CA GLY A 207 12.02 -2.63 4.07
C GLY A 207 10.77 -2.16 4.83
N LEU A 208 9.88 -3.10 5.20
CA LEU A 208 8.68 -2.79 5.98
C LEU A 208 9.03 -2.19 7.35
N ARG A 209 9.97 -2.79 8.09
CA ARG A 209 10.43 -2.23 9.38
C ARG A 209 10.99 -0.83 9.20
N ARG A 210 11.85 -0.64 8.20
CA ARG A 210 12.45 0.67 7.90
C ARG A 210 11.39 1.71 7.59
N TYR A 211 10.38 1.36 6.77
CA TYR A 211 9.27 2.26 6.45
C TYR A 211 8.48 2.66 7.69
N LEU A 212 8.13 1.70 8.54
CA LEU A 212 7.35 1.97 9.75
C LEU A 212 8.12 2.83 10.76
N ASP A 213 9.43 2.65 10.89
CA ASP A 213 10.27 3.52 11.70
C ASP A 213 10.24 4.97 11.19
N MET A 214 10.36 5.17 9.87
CA MET A 214 10.27 6.48 9.23
C MET A 214 8.87 7.08 9.41
N ALA A 215 7.81 6.30 9.17
CA ALA A 215 6.42 6.72 9.33
C ALA A 215 6.11 7.12 10.79
N GLY A 216 6.67 6.40 11.76
CA GLY A 216 6.56 6.74 13.18
C GLY A 216 7.19 8.10 13.50
N ARG A 217 8.40 8.36 13.00
CA ARG A 217 9.05 9.69 13.17
C ARG A 217 8.29 10.82 12.50
N CYS A 218 7.55 10.51 11.43
CA CYS A 218 6.71 11.48 10.73
C CYS A 218 5.33 11.69 11.40
N GLY A 219 4.96 10.90 12.42
CA GLY A 219 3.67 10.99 13.09
C GLY A 219 2.51 10.35 12.32
N PHE A 220 2.80 9.45 11.36
CA PHE A 220 1.77 8.74 10.59
C PHE A 220 1.24 7.48 11.28
N LEU A 221 1.89 7.03 12.35
CA LEU A 221 1.47 5.85 13.11
C LEU A 221 0.72 6.24 14.38
N PRO A 222 -0.29 5.46 14.80
CA PRO A 222 -0.90 5.62 16.10
C PRO A 222 0.12 5.37 17.21
N GLU A 223 -0.05 6.02 18.38
CA GLU A 223 0.81 5.80 19.55
C GLU A 223 0.84 4.31 19.94
N GLY A 224 2.02 3.74 20.07
CA GLY A 224 2.20 2.33 20.40
C GLY A 224 1.86 1.36 19.25
N GLY A 225 1.63 1.86 18.05
CA GLY A 225 1.32 1.05 16.87
C GLY A 225 2.53 0.18 16.48
N ALA A 226 2.37 -1.15 16.58
CA ALA A 226 3.32 -2.12 16.07
C ALA A 226 2.60 -3.19 15.27
N LEU A 227 3.15 -3.56 14.10
CA LEU A 227 2.62 -4.67 13.33
C LEU A 227 2.76 -5.97 14.12
N ARG A 228 1.66 -6.68 14.29
CA ARG A 228 1.62 -8.00 14.93
C ARG A 228 1.49 -9.06 13.84
N PHE A 229 2.55 -9.81 13.65
CA PHE A 229 2.55 -10.98 12.76
C PHE A 229 1.98 -12.19 13.48
N CYS A 230 1.31 -13.05 12.75
CA CYS A 230 0.70 -14.29 13.26
C CYS A 230 1.57 -15.48 12.95
#